data_f37bbbddf4acd353a1edc083a9086746
#
_entry.id   f37bbbddf4acd353a1edc083a9086746
#
_cell.length_a   1.000
_cell.length_b   1.000
_cell.length_c   1.000
_cell.angle_alpha   90.00
_cell.angle_beta   90.00
_cell.angle_gamma   90.00
#
_symmetry.space_group_name_H-M   'P 1'
#
loop_
_entity.id
_entity.type
_entity.pdbx_description
1 polymer ?
#
loop_
_entity_poly.entity_id
_entity_poly.type
_entity_poly.pdbx_seq_one_letter_code
_entity_poly.pdbx_strand_id
1 'polypeptide(L)'
;MKKNEEGACFIFHMRQDYVTIINAMAVMAMNLDVMKRVNRAVRVVSGSAKGRPLKSVPGMSTRPTTDKVKEAIFSMIGPYFDGGTVLDLFAGTGGLGIEALSRGMDRAVFIDVEQRSIETIKDNLKAVRLQEAAEVYRNDAARALKVLEKRGAAFDLVFLDPPYKFKNGDELMNDMAERKLLREGAVIVLEYESGYEYPESFGHFHGMRTARYGETAVTIYRYETVQGQAAGADEEESHDDNRE
;
A
#
# COMPACT_ATOMS: atom_id res chain seq x y z
N MET A 1 36.83 41.30 53.86
CA MET A 1 35.73 40.38 53.45
C MET A 1 35.17 40.79 52.08
N LYS A 2 35.85 40.45 51.00
CA LYS A 2 35.35 40.63 49.63
C LYS A 2 36.01 39.61 48.65
N LYS A 3 35.82 38.30 48.87
CA LYS A 3 36.43 37.28 48.00
C LYS A 3 35.50 36.10 47.64
N ASN A 4 34.19 36.12 47.98
CA ASN A 4 33.29 34.96 47.74
C ASN A 4 32.17 35.21 46.76
N GLU A 5 32.03 36.40 46.18
CA GLU A 5 30.88 36.65 45.22
C GLU A 5 31.23 36.35 43.76
N GLU A 6 32.50 36.50 43.35
CA GLU A 6 32.89 36.20 41.95
C GLU A 6 32.89 34.71 41.62
N GLY A 7 33.24 33.85 42.60
CA GLY A 7 33.22 32.39 42.39
C GLY A 7 31.81 31.79 42.24
N ALA A 8 30.82 32.36 42.95
CA ALA A 8 29.44 31.90 42.88
C ALA A 8 28.77 32.28 41.54
N CYS A 9 29.10 33.45 41.00
CA CYS A 9 28.58 33.92 39.70
C CYS A 9 29.13 33.09 38.54
N PHE A 10 30.42 32.70 38.58
CA PHE A 10 31.05 31.87 37.53
C PHE A 10 30.49 30.44 37.51
N ILE A 11 30.24 29.83 38.66
CA ILE A 11 29.63 28.49 38.77
C ILE A 11 28.17 28.52 38.33
N PHE A 12 27.44 29.59 38.58
CA PHE A 12 26.05 29.75 38.16
C PHE A 12 25.94 29.87 36.63
N HIS A 13 26.83 30.65 35.98
CA HIS A 13 26.89 30.76 34.52
C HIS A 13 27.24 29.41 33.84
N MET A 14 28.25 28.70 34.36
CA MET A 14 28.61 27.38 33.83
C MET A 14 27.47 26.36 33.97
N ARG A 15 26.67 26.41 35.04
CA ARG A 15 25.49 25.53 35.17
C ARG A 15 24.40 25.84 34.15
N GLN A 16 24.19 27.12 33.83
CA GLN A 16 23.19 27.53 32.86
C GLN A 16 23.58 27.12 31.43
N ASP A 17 24.85 27.22 31.08
CA ASP A 17 25.39 26.74 29.79
C ASP A 17 25.30 25.21 29.67
N TYR A 18 25.57 24.48 30.77
CA TYR A 18 25.46 23.01 30.79
C TYR A 18 24.04 22.52 30.59
N VAL A 19 23.05 23.15 31.23
CA VAL A 19 21.62 22.84 31.07
C VAL A 19 21.17 23.15 29.65
N THR A 20 21.63 24.25 29.07
CA THR A 20 21.31 24.63 27.70
C THR A 20 21.90 23.64 26.67
N ILE A 21 23.14 23.19 26.89
CA ILE A 21 23.80 22.18 26.03
C ILE A 21 23.10 20.83 26.16
N ILE A 22 22.75 20.38 27.38
CA ILE A 22 22.03 19.12 27.58
C ILE A 22 20.65 19.15 26.92
N ASN A 23 19.90 20.26 27.02
CA ASN A 23 18.62 20.42 26.38
C ASN A 23 18.75 20.46 24.85
N ALA A 24 19.77 21.13 24.31
CA ALA A 24 20.07 21.14 22.89
C ALA A 24 20.42 19.73 22.37
N MET A 25 21.22 18.97 23.10
CA MET A 25 21.56 17.57 22.79
C MET A 25 20.34 16.64 22.88
N ALA A 26 19.47 16.84 23.87
CA ALA A 26 18.24 16.07 24.01
C ALA A 26 17.26 16.35 22.87
N VAL A 27 17.10 17.60 22.45
CA VAL A 27 16.29 18.01 21.31
C VAL A 27 16.90 17.45 20.00
N MET A 28 18.22 17.47 19.86
CA MET A 28 18.92 16.93 18.71
C MET A 28 18.81 15.40 18.63
N ALA A 29 18.89 14.71 19.76
CA ALA A 29 18.69 13.27 19.88
C ALA A 29 17.22 12.89 19.59
N MET A 30 16.27 13.65 20.11
CA MET A 30 14.83 13.48 19.80
C MET A 30 14.53 13.71 18.33
N ASN A 31 15.12 14.74 17.72
CA ASN A 31 14.99 14.99 16.28
C ASN A 31 15.66 13.88 15.45
N LEU A 32 16.78 13.33 15.88
CA LEU A 32 17.46 12.21 15.23
C LEU A 32 16.61 10.93 15.30
N ASP A 33 15.95 10.70 16.43
CA ASP A 33 15.06 9.54 16.63
C ASP A 33 13.74 9.69 15.86
N VAL A 34 13.20 10.91 15.78
CA VAL A 34 12.08 11.26 14.91
C VAL A 34 12.47 11.13 13.44
N MET A 35 13.65 11.61 13.04
CA MET A 35 14.17 11.41 11.68
C MET A 35 14.41 9.93 11.36
N LYS A 36 14.90 9.13 12.30
CA LYS A 36 15.03 7.66 12.12
C LYS A 36 13.68 6.95 12.05
N ARG A 37 12.65 7.44 12.74
CA ARG A 37 11.28 6.92 12.67
C ARG A 37 10.58 7.32 11.38
N VAL A 38 10.81 8.53 10.88
CA VAL A 38 10.30 9.03 9.59
C VAL A 38 11.03 8.36 8.42
N ASN A 39 12.28 7.93 8.61
CA ASN A 39 13.10 7.28 7.60
C ASN A 39 13.10 5.74 7.73
N ARG A 40 12.00 5.13 8.15
CA ARG A 40 11.77 3.72 7.86
C ARG A 40 11.54 3.62 6.36
N ALA A 41 12.63 3.44 5.64
CA ALA A 41 12.62 3.25 4.20
C ALA A 41 11.59 2.16 3.86
N VAL A 42 10.57 2.53 3.11
CA VAL A 42 9.67 1.56 2.49
C VAL A 42 10.57 0.63 1.66
N ARG A 43 10.39 -0.66 1.77
CA ARG A 43 11.20 -1.64 1.02
C ARG A 43 10.32 -2.72 0.42
N VAL A 44 10.83 -3.43 -0.54
CA VAL A 44 10.24 -4.68 -1.01
C VAL A 44 10.45 -5.75 0.05
N VAL A 45 9.37 -6.40 0.47
CA VAL A 45 9.38 -7.34 1.60
C VAL A 45 9.74 -8.75 1.15
N SER A 46 9.26 -9.16 -0.03
CA SER A 46 9.48 -10.53 -0.55
C SER A 46 9.67 -10.56 -2.06
N GLY A 47 9.97 -11.75 -2.60
CA GLY A 47 10.11 -12.01 -4.02
C GLY A 47 11.48 -11.63 -4.60
N SER A 48 11.52 -11.41 -5.92
CA SER A 48 12.76 -11.20 -6.71
C SER A 48 13.53 -9.93 -6.34
N ALA A 49 12.82 -8.92 -5.83
CA ALA A 49 13.41 -7.64 -5.40
C ALA A 49 13.48 -7.48 -3.87
N LYS A 50 13.34 -8.56 -3.10
CA LYS A 50 13.35 -8.55 -1.62
C LYS A 50 14.47 -7.70 -1.05
N GLY A 51 14.16 -6.88 -0.03
CA GLY A 51 15.09 -6.05 0.73
C GLY A 51 15.49 -4.74 0.04
N ARG A 52 15.12 -4.53 -1.23
CA ARG A 52 15.46 -3.29 -1.94
C ARG A 52 14.65 -2.12 -1.38
N PRO A 53 15.30 -1.00 -1.03
CA PRO A 53 14.63 0.19 -0.52
C PRO A 53 13.83 0.88 -1.62
N LEU A 54 12.67 1.43 -1.26
CA LEU A 54 11.82 2.26 -2.10
C LEU A 54 11.82 3.69 -1.57
N LYS A 55 11.88 4.66 -2.46
CA LYS A 55 11.76 6.09 -2.14
C LYS A 55 10.33 6.42 -1.73
N SER A 56 10.18 7.29 -0.75
CA SER A 56 8.90 7.94 -0.41
C SER A 56 8.63 9.13 -1.33
N VAL A 57 7.36 9.49 -1.51
CA VAL A 57 6.97 10.68 -2.28
C VAL A 57 7.35 11.94 -1.49
N PRO A 58 8.18 12.85 -2.05
CA PRO A 58 8.60 14.05 -1.35
C PRO A 58 7.42 14.97 -1.00
N GLY A 59 7.35 15.41 0.26
CA GLY A 59 6.35 16.38 0.72
C GLY A 59 4.94 15.82 0.95
N MET A 60 4.72 14.53 0.78
CA MET A 60 3.48 13.88 1.22
C MET A 60 3.66 13.32 2.63
N SER A 61 2.80 13.75 3.56
CA SER A 61 2.74 13.23 4.93
C SER A 61 1.94 11.92 5.02
N THR A 62 1.56 11.35 3.89
CA THR A 62 0.88 10.04 3.87
C THR A 62 1.80 8.98 4.45
N ARG A 63 1.30 8.28 5.45
CA ARG A 63 2.02 7.18 6.10
C ARG A 63 2.13 6.04 5.09
N PRO A 64 3.34 5.68 4.63
CA PRO A 64 3.47 4.56 3.71
C PRO A 64 2.93 3.29 4.37
N THR A 65 2.26 2.44 3.60
CA THR A 65 1.87 1.10 4.03
C THR A 65 3.09 0.39 4.61
N THR A 66 3.06 0.11 5.91
CA THR A 66 4.24 -0.43 6.61
C THR A 66 4.56 -1.84 6.12
N ASP A 67 5.81 -2.29 6.29
CA ASP A 67 6.23 -3.67 5.95
C ASP A 67 5.29 -4.71 6.55
N LYS A 68 4.84 -4.50 7.82
CA LYS A 68 3.88 -5.42 8.50
C LYS A 68 2.53 -5.47 7.81
N VAL A 69 2.00 -4.33 7.37
CA VAL A 69 0.70 -4.26 6.67
C VAL A 69 0.84 -4.90 5.30
N LYS A 70 1.94 -4.64 4.56
CA LYS A 70 2.21 -5.32 3.29
C LYS A 70 2.32 -6.83 3.46
N GLU A 71 3.09 -7.33 4.43
CA GLU A 71 3.18 -8.77 4.73
C GLU A 71 1.82 -9.37 5.03
N ALA A 72 1.00 -8.68 5.83
CA ALA A 72 -0.34 -9.14 6.16
C ALA A 72 -1.26 -9.19 4.93
N ILE A 73 -1.27 -8.14 4.09
CA ILE A 73 -2.03 -8.12 2.84
C ILE A 73 -1.64 -9.32 1.96
N PHE A 74 -0.34 -9.45 1.65
CA PHE A 74 0.12 -10.52 0.77
C PHE A 74 -0.01 -11.92 1.37
N SER A 75 -0.01 -12.08 2.70
CA SER A 75 -0.34 -13.38 3.30
C SER A 75 -1.82 -13.75 3.17
N MET A 76 -2.70 -12.76 3.02
CA MET A 76 -4.14 -12.98 2.85
C MET A 76 -4.55 -13.26 1.40
N ILE A 77 -3.86 -12.63 0.42
CA ILE A 77 -4.19 -12.75 -1.02
C ILE A 77 -3.35 -13.77 -1.77
N GLY A 78 -2.36 -14.36 -1.10
CA GLY A 78 -1.36 -15.26 -1.67
C GLY A 78 0.05 -14.69 -1.52
N PRO A 79 0.98 -15.46 -0.93
CA PRO A 79 2.34 -14.98 -0.70
C PRO A 79 3.15 -14.82 -2.01
N TYR A 80 2.78 -15.55 -3.06
CA TYR A 80 3.37 -15.53 -4.39
C TYR A 80 2.30 -15.75 -5.46
N PHE A 81 2.59 -15.32 -6.68
CA PHE A 81 1.70 -15.40 -7.83
C PHE A 81 2.37 -16.14 -9.00
N ASP A 82 1.58 -16.83 -9.79
CA ASP A 82 1.99 -17.53 -11.01
C ASP A 82 1.62 -16.71 -12.27
N GLY A 83 1.98 -15.43 -12.26
CA GLY A 83 1.67 -14.50 -13.33
C GLY A 83 0.46 -13.63 -13.08
N GLY A 84 -0.09 -13.05 -14.16
CA GLY A 84 -1.24 -12.14 -14.12
C GLY A 84 -0.89 -10.67 -14.17
N THR A 85 -1.93 -9.83 -14.15
CA THR A 85 -1.80 -8.37 -14.25
C THR A 85 -2.39 -7.69 -13.02
N VAL A 86 -1.64 -6.79 -12.39
CA VAL A 86 -2.08 -5.99 -11.24
C VAL A 86 -2.36 -4.54 -11.64
N LEU A 87 -3.42 -3.95 -11.08
CA LEU A 87 -3.71 -2.52 -11.11
C LEU A 87 -3.48 -1.92 -9.72
N ASP A 88 -2.64 -0.89 -9.65
CA ASP A 88 -2.45 -0.05 -8.46
C ASP A 88 -3.04 1.32 -8.78
N LEU A 89 -4.31 1.56 -8.35
CA LEU A 89 -5.13 2.68 -8.86
C LEU A 89 -4.84 4.01 -8.14
N PHE A 90 -4.29 3.97 -6.92
CA PHE A 90 -3.86 5.12 -6.14
C PHE A 90 -2.42 4.89 -5.67
N ALA A 91 -1.52 4.72 -6.63
CA ALA A 91 -0.27 4.01 -6.44
C ALA A 91 0.75 4.69 -5.50
N GLY A 92 0.66 6.00 -5.26
CA GLY A 92 1.56 6.71 -4.35
C GLY A 92 3.03 6.48 -4.64
N THR A 93 3.68 5.64 -3.84
CA THR A 93 5.07 5.22 -4.05
C THR A 93 5.23 4.03 -5.00
N GLY A 94 4.14 3.39 -5.39
CA GLY A 94 4.11 2.11 -6.11
C GLY A 94 4.40 0.90 -5.22
N GLY A 95 4.32 1.07 -3.89
CA GLY A 95 4.78 0.06 -2.94
C GLY A 95 4.05 -1.28 -3.01
N LEU A 96 2.74 -1.29 -3.28
CA LEU A 96 1.93 -2.51 -3.40
C LEU A 96 2.09 -3.17 -4.77
N GLY A 97 2.00 -2.40 -5.85
CA GLY A 97 2.19 -2.94 -7.20
C GLY A 97 3.61 -3.47 -7.44
N ILE A 98 4.64 -2.79 -6.93
CA ILE A 98 6.04 -3.27 -7.00
C ILE A 98 6.22 -4.56 -6.18
N GLU A 99 5.61 -4.66 -5.00
CA GLU A 99 5.63 -5.88 -4.19
C GLU A 99 4.97 -7.04 -4.93
N ALA A 100 3.81 -6.80 -5.60
CA ALA A 100 3.11 -7.80 -6.40
C ALA A 100 3.98 -8.31 -7.58
N LEU A 101 4.63 -7.40 -8.33
CA LEU A 101 5.60 -7.78 -9.37
C LEU A 101 6.76 -8.60 -8.81
N SER A 102 7.30 -8.19 -7.65
CA SER A 102 8.39 -8.91 -6.99
C SER A 102 7.99 -10.33 -6.57
N ARG A 103 6.71 -10.56 -6.32
CA ARG A 103 6.14 -11.85 -5.89
C ARG A 103 5.61 -12.72 -7.02
N GLY A 104 5.79 -12.29 -8.28
CA GLY A 104 5.51 -13.13 -9.44
C GLY A 104 4.39 -12.66 -10.36
N MET A 105 3.75 -11.49 -10.13
CA MET A 105 2.86 -10.91 -11.14
C MET A 105 3.67 -10.53 -12.38
N ASP A 106 3.13 -10.77 -13.58
CA ASP A 106 3.82 -10.52 -14.85
C ASP A 106 3.86 -9.02 -15.19
N ARG A 107 2.77 -8.32 -14.93
CA ARG A 107 2.59 -6.91 -15.30
C ARG A 107 1.90 -6.11 -14.21
N ALA A 108 2.24 -4.83 -14.14
CA ALA A 108 1.58 -3.87 -13.27
C ALA A 108 1.24 -2.58 -14.01
N VAL A 109 0.05 -2.06 -13.76
CA VAL A 109 -0.38 -0.73 -14.18
C VAL A 109 -0.52 0.14 -12.95
N PHE A 110 0.22 1.24 -12.91
CA PHE A 110 0.22 2.21 -11.82
C PHE A 110 -0.47 3.48 -12.26
N ILE A 111 -1.43 3.92 -11.48
CA ILE A 111 -2.18 5.17 -11.70
C ILE A 111 -2.05 6.05 -10.47
N ASP A 112 -1.73 7.31 -10.68
CA ASP A 112 -1.77 8.33 -9.64
C ASP A 112 -2.04 9.70 -10.27
N VAL A 113 -2.68 10.61 -9.54
CA VAL A 113 -2.97 11.96 -10.01
C VAL A 113 -1.77 12.90 -9.83
N GLU A 114 -0.93 12.61 -8.84
CA GLU A 114 0.18 13.45 -8.45
C GLU A 114 1.44 13.19 -9.28
N GLN A 115 1.99 14.23 -9.91
CA GLN A 115 3.21 14.13 -10.71
C GLN A 115 4.40 13.58 -9.91
N ARG A 116 4.52 13.95 -8.63
CA ARG A 116 5.59 13.48 -7.74
C ARG A 116 5.49 11.98 -7.46
N SER A 117 4.26 11.46 -7.34
CA SER A 117 4.03 10.01 -7.22
C SER A 117 4.51 9.28 -8.47
N ILE A 118 4.16 9.77 -9.65
CA ILE A 118 4.57 9.20 -10.94
C ILE A 118 6.10 9.13 -11.08
N GLU A 119 6.80 10.21 -10.73
CA GLU A 119 8.26 10.25 -10.74
C GLU A 119 8.86 9.25 -9.73
N THR A 120 8.30 9.22 -8.52
CA THR A 120 8.72 8.29 -7.46
C THR A 120 8.52 6.83 -7.86
N ILE A 121 7.37 6.48 -8.46
CA ILE A 121 7.09 5.12 -8.96
C ILE A 121 8.12 4.71 -10.01
N LYS A 122 8.39 5.57 -11.00
CA LYS A 122 9.38 5.30 -12.05
C LYS A 122 10.78 5.10 -11.49
N ASP A 123 11.19 5.92 -10.54
CA ASP A 123 12.47 5.79 -9.84
C ASP A 123 12.57 4.48 -9.06
N ASN A 124 11.49 4.11 -8.34
CA ASN A 124 11.40 2.89 -7.57
C ASN A 124 11.46 1.65 -8.47
N LEU A 125 10.68 1.63 -9.56
CA LEU A 125 10.71 0.55 -10.55
C LEU A 125 12.10 0.35 -11.14
N LYS A 126 12.79 1.44 -11.50
CA LYS A 126 14.18 1.41 -12.00
C LYS A 126 15.13 0.87 -10.94
N ALA A 127 15.01 1.32 -9.69
CA ALA A 127 15.86 0.88 -8.58
C ALA A 127 15.75 -0.63 -8.32
N VAL A 128 14.54 -1.19 -8.48
CA VAL A 128 14.28 -2.63 -8.31
C VAL A 128 14.41 -3.43 -9.61
N ARG A 129 14.66 -2.80 -10.76
CA ARG A 129 14.80 -3.40 -12.10
C ARG A 129 13.54 -4.12 -12.59
N LEU A 130 12.36 -3.53 -12.34
CA LEU A 130 11.05 -4.06 -12.76
C LEU A 130 10.32 -3.11 -13.72
N GLN A 131 11.01 -2.11 -14.32
CA GLN A 131 10.39 -1.10 -15.18
C GLN A 131 9.78 -1.69 -16.47
N GLU A 132 10.33 -2.79 -17.00
CA GLU A 132 9.83 -3.43 -18.22
C GLU A 132 8.50 -4.18 -18.02
N ALA A 133 8.19 -4.53 -16.76
CA ALA A 133 6.94 -5.17 -16.38
C ALA A 133 5.85 -4.16 -15.96
N ALA A 134 6.11 -2.84 -16.09
CA ALA A 134 5.28 -1.82 -15.49
C ALA A 134 4.88 -0.73 -16.50
N GLU A 135 3.62 -0.31 -16.42
CA GLU A 135 3.10 0.88 -17.06
C GLU A 135 2.71 1.90 -15.99
N VAL A 136 3.10 3.17 -16.17
CA VAL A 136 2.89 4.23 -15.17
C VAL A 136 2.22 5.43 -15.82
N TYR A 137 1.03 5.78 -15.35
CA TYR A 137 0.22 6.84 -15.95
C TYR A 137 -0.22 7.87 -14.92
N ARG A 138 -0.09 9.14 -15.26
CA ARG A 138 -0.68 10.22 -14.50
C ARG A 138 -2.12 10.44 -14.94
N ASN A 139 -3.08 10.07 -14.10
CA ASN A 139 -4.50 10.26 -14.37
C ASN A 139 -5.30 10.24 -13.05
N ASP A 140 -6.53 10.75 -13.06
CA ASP A 140 -7.48 10.43 -12.01
C ASP A 140 -8.12 9.05 -12.24
N ALA A 141 -8.62 8.44 -11.15
CA ALA A 141 -9.14 7.08 -11.17
C ALA A 141 -10.25 6.89 -12.21
N ALA A 142 -11.27 7.75 -12.21
CA ALA A 142 -12.43 7.59 -13.10
C ALA A 142 -12.07 7.71 -14.59
N ARG A 143 -11.14 8.62 -14.94
CA ARG A 143 -10.64 8.75 -16.30
C ARG A 143 -9.73 7.58 -16.67
N ALA A 144 -8.94 7.10 -15.73
CA ALA A 144 -8.06 5.95 -15.94
C ALA A 144 -8.87 4.71 -16.31
N LEU A 145 -9.95 4.42 -15.56
CA LEU A 145 -10.82 3.26 -15.85
C LEU A 145 -11.39 3.31 -17.26
N LYS A 146 -11.84 4.49 -17.74
CA LYS A 146 -12.33 4.68 -19.13
C LYS A 146 -11.24 4.42 -20.19
N VAL A 147 -9.99 4.80 -19.90
CA VAL A 147 -8.88 4.56 -20.83
C VAL A 147 -8.50 3.08 -20.84
N LEU A 148 -8.47 2.43 -19.68
CA LEU A 148 -8.18 1.01 -19.53
C LEU A 148 -9.23 0.14 -20.23
N GLU A 149 -10.52 0.50 -20.10
CA GLU A 149 -11.63 -0.14 -20.82
C GLU A 149 -11.42 -0.10 -22.36
N LYS A 150 -11.11 1.09 -22.91
CA LYS A 150 -10.85 1.25 -24.35
C LYS A 150 -9.65 0.44 -24.85
N ARG A 151 -8.72 0.12 -23.97
CA ARG A 151 -7.55 -0.72 -24.27
C ARG A 151 -7.84 -2.21 -24.12
N GLY A 152 -9.03 -2.58 -23.64
CA GLY A 152 -9.39 -3.97 -23.34
C GLY A 152 -8.55 -4.56 -22.21
N ALA A 153 -8.12 -3.73 -21.25
CA ALA A 153 -7.34 -4.20 -20.11
C ALA A 153 -8.23 -5.05 -19.18
N ALA A 154 -7.63 -6.07 -18.54
CA ALA A 154 -8.29 -6.86 -17.50
C ALA A 154 -7.27 -7.28 -16.46
N PHE A 155 -7.66 -7.25 -15.17
CA PHE A 155 -6.78 -7.39 -14.04
C PHE A 155 -7.16 -8.60 -13.18
N ASP A 156 -6.15 -9.26 -12.65
CA ASP A 156 -6.24 -10.40 -11.73
C ASP A 156 -6.15 -9.92 -10.26
N LEU A 157 -5.47 -8.79 -10.03
CA LEU A 157 -5.30 -8.18 -8.71
C LEU A 157 -5.45 -6.66 -8.83
N VAL A 158 -6.19 -6.06 -7.90
CA VAL A 158 -6.38 -4.60 -7.84
C VAL A 158 -6.09 -4.09 -6.44
N PHE A 159 -5.27 -3.06 -6.32
CA PHE A 159 -5.09 -2.30 -5.10
C PHE A 159 -5.86 -0.98 -5.19
N LEU A 160 -6.70 -0.73 -4.21
CA LEU A 160 -7.47 0.49 -4.00
C LEU A 160 -7.11 1.06 -2.64
N ASP A 161 -6.27 2.08 -2.61
CA ASP A 161 -5.89 2.85 -1.43
C ASP A 161 -6.24 4.34 -1.67
N PRO A 162 -7.55 4.67 -1.80
CA PRO A 162 -7.95 6.05 -2.06
C PRO A 162 -7.68 6.94 -0.84
N PRO A 163 -7.52 8.27 -1.01
CA PRO A 163 -7.44 9.21 0.11
C PRO A 163 -8.63 9.02 1.07
N TYR A 164 -8.41 9.04 2.39
CA TYR A 164 -9.40 8.75 3.44
C TYR A 164 -10.75 9.47 3.34
N LYS A 165 -10.83 10.57 2.59
CA LYS A 165 -12.10 11.25 2.31
C LYS A 165 -12.98 10.53 1.29
N PHE A 166 -12.43 9.58 0.57
CA PHE A 166 -13.14 8.78 -0.43
C PHE A 166 -13.81 7.58 0.25
N LYS A 167 -15.13 7.60 0.30
CA LYS A 167 -15.95 6.50 0.85
C LYS A 167 -16.75 5.80 -0.25
N ASN A 168 -16.21 5.79 -1.48
CA ASN A 168 -16.83 5.24 -2.68
C ASN A 168 -15.99 4.12 -3.33
N GLY A 169 -15.32 3.33 -2.50
CA GLY A 169 -14.56 2.17 -2.97
C GLY A 169 -15.44 1.14 -3.69
N ASP A 170 -16.65 0.93 -3.18
CA ASP A 170 -17.68 0.07 -3.77
C ASP A 170 -18.18 0.60 -5.14
N GLU A 171 -18.38 1.91 -5.29
CA GLU A 171 -18.72 2.52 -6.58
C GLU A 171 -17.60 2.30 -7.62
N LEU A 172 -16.33 2.48 -7.22
CA LEU A 172 -15.19 2.22 -8.11
C LEU A 172 -15.09 0.75 -8.50
N MET A 173 -15.34 -0.16 -7.57
CA MET A 173 -15.35 -1.60 -7.83
C MET A 173 -16.47 -1.97 -8.82
N ASN A 174 -17.68 -1.43 -8.64
CA ASN A 174 -18.79 -1.62 -9.56
C ASN A 174 -18.47 -1.03 -10.96
N ASP A 175 -17.91 0.19 -11.05
CA ASP A 175 -17.49 0.80 -12.32
C ASP A 175 -16.44 -0.07 -13.05
N MET A 176 -15.50 -0.69 -12.31
CA MET A 176 -14.56 -1.65 -12.89
C MET A 176 -15.24 -2.92 -13.43
N ALA A 177 -16.22 -3.46 -12.71
CA ALA A 177 -16.97 -4.64 -13.13
C ALA A 177 -17.81 -4.34 -14.40
N GLU A 178 -18.54 -3.22 -14.44
CA GLU A 178 -19.31 -2.76 -15.60
C GLU A 178 -18.44 -2.57 -16.83
N ARG A 179 -17.21 -2.08 -16.67
CA ARG A 179 -16.22 -1.90 -17.74
C ARG A 179 -15.46 -3.17 -18.11
N LYS A 180 -15.77 -4.30 -17.49
CA LYS A 180 -15.10 -5.59 -17.72
C LYS A 180 -13.58 -5.52 -17.51
N LEU A 181 -13.14 -4.73 -16.53
CA LEU A 181 -11.74 -4.56 -16.16
C LEU A 181 -11.23 -5.65 -15.20
N LEU A 182 -12.10 -6.53 -14.73
CA LEU A 182 -11.79 -7.59 -13.78
C LEU A 182 -11.90 -8.96 -14.47
N ARG A 183 -10.91 -9.80 -14.24
CA ARG A 183 -11.00 -11.22 -14.60
C ARG A 183 -11.85 -11.97 -13.61
N GLU A 184 -12.43 -13.10 -14.01
CA GLU A 184 -13.10 -14.02 -13.09
C GLU A 184 -12.14 -14.44 -11.99
N GLY A 185 -12.59 -14.39 -10.72
CA GLY A 185 -11.77 -14.66 -9.56
C GLY A 185 -10.80 -13.54 -9.17
N ALA A 186 -10.83 -12.38 -9.81
CA ALA A 186 -9.96 -11.26 -9.50
C ALA A 186 -10.07 -10.85 -8.03
N VAL A 187 -8.92 -10.54 -7.43
CA VAL A 187 -8.82 -10.12 -6.03
C VAL A 187 -8.69 -8.62 -5.95
N ILE A 188 -9.52 -7.99 -5.12
CA ILE A 188 -9.47 -6.56 -4.86
C ILE A 188 -9.09 -6.33 -3.40
N VAL A 189 -8.03 -5.55 -3.17
CA VAL A 189 -7.56 -5.12 -1.86
C VAL A 189 -7.98 -3.66 -1.68
N LEU A 190 -8.98 -3.43 -0.83
CA LEU A 190 -9.50 -2.10 -0.53
C LEU A 190 -8.97 -1.65 0.84
N GLU A 191 -8.16 -0.59 0.86
CA GLU A 191 -7.70 0.09 2.07
C GLU A 191 -8.60 1.31 2.36
N TYR A 192 -8.97 1.53 3.64
CA TYR A 192 -9.86 2.61 4.05
C TYR A 192 -9.72 2.94 5.54
N GLU A 193 -10.35 4.02 5.99
CA GLU A 193 -10.36 4.43 7.40
C GLU A 193 -11.11 3.41 8.26
N SER A 194 -10.52 2.96 9.38
CA SER A 194 -11.05 1.87 10.22
C SER A 194 -12.40 2.16 10.89
N GLY A 195 -12.81 3.44 10.93
CA GLY A 195 -14.12 3.88 11.41
C GLY A 195 -15.25 3.76 10.39
N TYR A 196 -14.95 3.36 9.15
CA TYR A 196 -15.93 3.10 8.11
C TYR A 196 -16.10 1.61 7.90
N GLU A 197 -17.27 1.16 7.43
CA GLU A 197 -17.54 -0.24 7.13
C GLU A 197 -18.12 -0.34 5.72
N TYR A 198 -17.47 -1.15 4.89
CA TYR A 198 -18.03 -1.56 3.61
C TYR A 198 -18.86 -2.83 3.79
N PRO A 199 -19.87 -3.07 2.93
CA PRO A 199 -20.65 -4.31 2.95
C PRO A 199 -19.75 -5.53 2.80
N GLU A 200 -20.11 -6.63 3.49
CA GLU A 200 -19.40 -7.90 3.34
C GLU A 200 -19.47 -8.42 1.90
N SER A 201 -20.62 -8.24 1.22
CA SER A 201 -20.77 -8.57 -0.19
C SER A 201 -21.70 -7.57 -0.87
N PHE A 202 -21.42 -7.23 -2.13
CA PHE A 202 -22.24 -6.36 -2.96
C PHE A 202 -21.98 -6.61 -4.45
N GLY A 203 -23.02 -6.59 -5.28
CA GLY A 203 -22.90 -6.87 -6.70
C GLY A 203 -22.26 -8.24 -6.95
N HIS A 204 -21.12 -8.24 -7.63
CA HIS A 204 -20.30 -9.41 -7.93
C HIS A 204 -19.09 -9.56 -6.97
N PHE A 205 -19.06 -8.82 -5.87
CA PHE A 205 -17.94 -8.80 -4.94
C PHE A 205 -18.30 -9.50 -3.64
N HIS A 206 -17.48 -10.48 -3.27
CA HIS A 206 -17.62 -11.26 -2.05
C HIS A 206 -16.43 -10.99 -1.14
N GLY A 207 -16.70 -10.49 0.08
CA GLY A 207 -15.69 -10.22 1.09
C GLY A 207 -15.10 -11.51 1.63
N MET A 208 -13.80 -11.65 1.43
CA MET A 208 -13.05 -12.81 1.91
C MET A 208 -12.51 -12.60 3.32
N ARG A 209 -11.99 -11.41 3.59
CA ARG A 209 -11.33 -11.10 4.86
C ARG A 209 -11.22 -9.59 5.09
N THR A 210 -11.41 -9.19 6.34
CA THR A 210 -11.13 -7.82 6.79
C THR A 210 -10.12 -7.84 7.93
N ALA A 211 -9.13 -6.93 7.88
CA ALA A 211 -8.14 -6.73 8.93
C ALA A 211 -8.02 -5.24 9.27
N ARG A 212 -7.83 -4.92 10.57
CA ARG A 212 -7.70 -3.53 11.05
C ARG A 212 -6.31 -3.29 11.62
N TYR A 213 -5.70 -2.16 11.25
CA TYR A 213 -4.34 -1.76 11.63
C TYR A 213 -4.34 -0.31 12.13
N GLY A 214 -4.75 -0.10 13.38
CA GLY A 214 -4.92 1.24 13.95
C GLY A 214 -6.07 1.99 13.27
N GLU A 215 -5.76 3.09 12.59
CA GLU A 215 -6.74 3.92 11.89
C GLU A 215 -7.08 3.42 10.48
N THR A 216 -6.41 2.37 10.01
CA THR A 216 -6.59 1.78 8.68
C THR A 216 -7.27 0.42 8.78
N ALA A 217 -8.22 0.16 7.89
CA ALA A 217 -8.80 -1.15 7.63
C ALA A 217 -8.48 -1.59 6.20
N VAL A 218 -8.31 -2.88 6.00
CA VAL A 218 -8.12 -3.51 4.70
C VAL A 218 -9.15 -4.62 4.56
N THR A 219 -9.98 -4.53 3.52
CA THR A 219 -10.89 -5.63 3.14
C THR A 219 -10.46 -6.20 1.79
N ILE A 220 -10.46 -7.51 1.71
CA ILE A 220 -10.16 -8.26 0.51
C ILE A 220 -11.48 -8.78 -0.03
N TYR A 221 -11.75 -8.47 -1.29
CA TYR A 221 -12.89 -8.96 -2.03
C TYR A 221 -12.42 -9.86 -3.17
N ARG A 222 -13.27 -10.83 -3.51
CA ARG A 222 -13.17 -11.60 -4.74
C ARG A 222 -14.29 -11.19 -5.68
N TYR A 223 -13.94 -11.01 -6.94
CA TYR A 223 -14.90 -10.77 -8.02
C TYR A 223 -15.33 -12.10 -8.62
N GLU A 224 -16.64 -12.38 -8.60
CA GLU A 224 -17.22 -13.61 -9.13
C GLU A 224 -18.46 -13.28 -9.94
N THR A 225 -18.53 -13.76 -11.19
CA THR A 225 -19.74 -13.68 -11.99
C THR A 225 -20.66 -14.86 -11.70
N VAL A 226 -21.94 -14.77 -12.09
CA VAL A 226 -22.90 -15.87 -11.89
C VAL A 226 -22.44 -17.18 -12.56
N GLN A 227 -21.61 -17.08 -13.62
CA GLN A 227 -21.04 -18.25 -14.31
C GLN A 227 -19.90 -18.90 -13.50
N GLY A 228 -19.13 -18.12 -12.74
CA GLY A 228 -18.08 -18.63 -11.86
C GLY A 228 -18.62 -19.37 -10.63
N GLN A 229 -19.78 -18.98 -10.12
CA GLN A 229 -20.43 -19.68 -9.01
C GLN A 229 -20.90 -21.10 -9.39
N ALA A 230 -21.28 -21.33 -10.64
CA ALA A 230 -21.68 -22.67 -11.12
C ALA A 230 -20.46 -23.61 -11.27
N ALA A 231 -19.31 -23.11 -11.67
CA ALA A 231 -18.11 -23.92 -11.86
C ALA A 231 -17.46 -24.35 -10.53
N GLY A 232 -17.59 -23.56 -9.45
CA GLY A 232 -17.08 -23.89 -8.13
C GLY A 232 -17.95 -24.90 -7.36
N ALA A 233 -19.25 -24.97 -7.69
CA ALA A 233 -20.15 -25.92 -7.05
C ALA A 233 -19.93 -27.38 -7.53
N ASP A 234 -19.49 -27.55 -8.78
CA ASP A 234 -19.22 -28.87 -9.37
C ASP A 234 -17.90 -29.50 -8.87
N GLU A 235 -16.96 -28.71 -8.36
CA GLU A 235 -15.68 -29.22 -7.82
C GLU A 235 -15.79 -29.70 -6.36
N GLU A 236 -16.74 -29.21 -5.56
CA GLU A 236 -16.95 -29.67 -4.20
C GLU A 236 -17.75 -30.97 -4.09
N GLU A 237 -18.59 -31.33 -5.08
CA GLU A 237 -19.39 -32.58 -5.05
C GLU A 237 -18.60 -33.84 -5.51
N SER A 238 -17.39 -33.72 -6.07
CA SER A 238 -16.67 -34.88 -6.59
C SER A 238 -15.69 -35.55 -5.63
N HIS A 239 -15.67 -35.19 -4.32
CA HIS A 239 -14.66 -35.70 -3.39
C HIS A 239 -15.17 -36.62 -2.28
N ASP A 240 -16.42 -37.06 -2.33
CA ASP A 240 -16.97 -37.94 -1.26
C ASP A 240 -17.70 -39.17 -1.80
N ASP A 241 -17.01 -40.02 -2.58
CA ASP A 241 -17.47 -41.39 -2.79
C ASP A 241 -16.32 -42.33 -3.22
N ASN A 242 -15.46 -42.71 -2.24
CA ASN A 242 -14.67 -43.96 -2.31
C ASN A 242 -14.07 -44.33 -0.93
N ARG A 243 -14.92 -44.79 -0.01
CA ARG A 243 -14.49 -45.63 1.12
C ARG A 243 -15.53 -46.75 1.34
N GLU A 244 -15.31 -47.84 0.67
CA GLU A 244 -15.63 -49.19 1.15
C GLU A 244 -14.42 -50.10 0.93
#